data_ee6bd4b2e16a1796917226ff592f686d
#
_entry.id   ee6bd4b2e16a1796917226ff592f686d
#
_cell.length_a   1.000
_cell.length_b   1.000
_cell.length_c   1.000
_cell.angle_alpha   90.00
_cell.angle_beta   90.00
_cell.angle_gamma   90.00
#
_symmetry.space_group_name_H-M   'P 1'
#
loop_
_entity.id
_entity.type
_entity.pdbx_description
1 polymer ?
#
loop_
_entity_poly.entity_id
_entity_poly.type
_entity_poly.pdbx_seq_one_letter_code
_entity_poly.pdbx_strand_id
1 'polypeptide(L)'
;MSKAVLISIRPKWCELIANGKKTIEVRKSRPNLRPPFKCYIYCTKDRCLTFYRGKRYCYADDHTHNAFDITCNGTIIGEFVCDSIDTYDDDTIFSFRHEDYARWNDFDLDRACIHPENFQNYSDGEWLYGWHIADLKIYDKPRELREFKKINRDCFYADLGLAKRDCPDCKNSGCFFERPPQSWCYVEVT
;
A
#
# COMPACT_ATOMS: atom_id res chain seq x y z
N MET A 1 7.03 -19.33 -9.03
CA MET A 1 6.83 -18.53 -7.80
C MET A 1 5.61 -17.65 -7.97
N SER A 2 4.76 -17.59 -6.95
CA SER A 2 3.58 -16.72 -6.99
C SER A 2 4.00 -15.27 -6.72
N LYS A 3 3.44 -14.34 -7.51
CA LYS A 3 3.73 -12.92 -7.41
C LYS A 3 2.73 -12.26 -6.45
N ALA A 4 3.23 -11.39 -5.59
CA ALA A 4 2.46 -10.44 -4.80
C ALA A 4 2.90 -9.01 -5.09
N VAL A 5 2.22 -8.05 -4.53
CA VAL A 5 2.55 -6.63 -4.61
C VAL A 5 2.96 -6.12 -3.24
N LEU A 6 4.04 -5.35 -3.17
CA LEU A 6 4.37 -4.52 -2.02
C LEU A 6 4.00 -3.08 -2.34
N ILE A 7 3.09 -2.50 -1.56
CA ILE A 7 2.54 -1.17 -1.78
C ILE A 7 2.94 -0.24 -0.64
N SER A 8 3.48 0.95 -0.98
CA SER A 8 3.87 1.97 -0.01
C SER A 8 2.70 2.90 0.28
N ILE A 9 2.27 2.97 1.52
CA ILE A 9 1.10 3.74 1.97
C ILE A 9 1.52 4.68 3.09
N ARG A 10 1.06 5.93 3.06
CA ARG A 10 1.34 6.92 4.12
C ARG A 10 0.65 6.55 5.44
N PRO A 11 1.21 6.90 6.60
CA PRO A 11 0.67 6.54 7.92
C PRO A 11 -0.81 6.87 8.11
N LYS A 12 -1.25 8.05 7.63
CA LYS A 12 -2.67 8.45 7.66
C LYS A 12 -3.60 7.42 7.01
N TRP A 13 -3.22 6.93 5.83
CA TRP A 13 -4.02 5.97 5.10
C TRP A 13 -3.90 4.56 5.68
N CYS A 14 -2.72 4.21 6.21
CA CYS A 14 -2.51 2.95 6.93
C CYS A 14 -3.45 2.82 8.13
N GLU A 15 -3.66 3.90 8.88
CA GLU A 15 -4.58 3.92 10.01
C GLU A 15 -6.02 3.68 9.57
N LEU A 16 -6.48 4.37 8.52
CA LEU A 16 -7.84 4.20 8.00
C LEU A 16 -8.08 2.80 7.44
N ILE A 17 -7.07 2.20 6.78
CA ILE A 17 -7.12 0.82 6.32
C ILE A 17 -7.20 -0.13 7.51
N ALA A 18 -6.31 0.02 8.49
CA ALA A 18 -6.25 -0.85 9.67
C ALA A 18 -7.55 -0.85 10.49
N ASN A 19 -8.27 0.29 10.49
CA ASN A 19 -9.56 0.44 11.16
C ASN A 19 -10.76 0.05 10.26
N GLY A 20 -10.51 -0.45 9.05
CA GLY A 20 -11.55 -0.88 8.11
C GLY A 20 -12.37 0.26 7.48
N LYS A 21 -11.99 1.52 7.71
CA LYS A 21 -12.68 2.68 7.13
C LYS A 21 -12.35 2.86 5.65
N LYS A 22 -11.06 2.70 5.30
CA LYS A 22 -10.59 2.77 3.92
C LYS A 22 -10.52 1.36 3.33
N THR A 23 -11.42 1.07 2.40
CA THR A 23 -11.52 -0.23 1.72
C THR A 23 -11.18 -0.16 0.23
N ILE A 24 -10.82 1.01 -0.28
CA ILE A 24 -10.29 1.22 -1.63
C ILE A 24 -9.02 2.07 -1.53
N GLU A 25 -7.92 1.56 -2.08
CA GLU A 25 -6.66 2.30 -2.21
C GLU A 25 -6.52 2.84 -3.63
N VAL A 26 -6.34 4.16 -3.77
CA VAL A 26 -6.28 4.84 -5.07
C VAL A 26 -4.85 5.04 -5.54
N ARG A 27 -4.57 4.68 -6.81
CA ARG A 27 -3.24 4.78 -7.44
C ARG A 27 -3.33 5.27 -8.88
N LYS A 28 -2.25 5.93 -9.36
CA LYS A 28 -2.07 6.33 -10.77
C LYS A 28 -1.67 5.16 -11.69
N SER A 29 -1.40 3.99 -11.15
CA SER A 29 -1.02 2.81 -11.93
C SER A 29 -1.49 1.53 -11.26
N ARG A 30 -1.60 0.47 -12.05
CA ARG A 30 -1.99 -0.86 -11.58
C ARG A 30 -0.97 -1.91 -11.99
N PRO A 31 -0.84 -3.03 -11.26
CA PRO A 31 0.00 -4.14 -11.67
C PRO A 31 -0.61 -4.87 -12.86
N ASN A 32 0.26 -5.50 -13.64
CA ASN A 32 -0.18 -6.44 -14.68
C ASN A 32 -0.44 -7.82 -14.06
N LEU A 33 -1.35 -7.84 -13.08
CA LEU A 33 -1.88 -9.04 -12.44
C LEU A 33 -3.41 -9.00 -12.54
N ARG A 34 -4.00 -10.16 -12.75
CA ARG A 34 -5.46 -10.30 -12.67
C ARG A 34 -5.87 -10.47 -11.21
N PRO A 35 -6.84 -9.70 -10.71
CA PRO A 35 -7.42 -9.97 -9.41
C PRO A 35 -8.04 -11.39 -9.36
N PRO A 36 -8.03 -12.09 -8.19
CA PRO A 36 -7.46 -11.61 -6.94
C PRO A 36 -5.94 -11.82 -6.85
N PHE A 37 -5.23 -10.89 -6.18
CA PHE A 37 -3.81 -11.03 -5.87
C PHE A 37 -3.47 -10.44 -4.49
N LYS A 38 -2.41 -10.96 -3.88
CA LYS A 38 -1.96 -10.54 -2.55
C LYS A 38 -1.20 -9.22 -2.62
N CYS A 39 -1.46 -8.34 -1.65
CA CYS A 39 -0.76 -7.09 -1.41
C CYS A 39 -0.21 -7.04 0.02
N TYR A 40 1.03 -6.58 0.18
CA TYR A 40 1.64 -6.25 1.47
C TYR A 40 1.68 -4.75 1.65
N ILE A 41 1.32 -4.26 2.84
CA ILE A 41 1.22 -2.84 3.15
C ILE A 41 2.50 -2.38 3.86
N TYR A 42 3.33 -1.59 3.17
CA TYR A 42 4.43 -0.88 3.78
C TYR A 42 3.96 0.50 4.23
N CYS A 43 3.99 0.75 5.53
CA CYS A 43 3.74 2.06 6.12
C CYS A 43 4.97 2.95 5.93
N THR A 44 4.85 4.02 5.14
CA THR A 44 6.01 4.89 4.85
C THR A 44 6.49 5.62 6.09
N LYS A 45 7.76 6.03 6.08
CA LYS A 45 8.28 6.99 7.05
C LYS A 45 7.67 8.35 6.78
N ASP A 46 7.26 9.04 7.82
CA ASP A 46 6.74 10.40 7.78
C ASP A 46 7.39 11.21 8.90
N ARG A 47 7.59 12.51 8.70
CA ARG A 47 8.23 13.37 9.70
C ARG A 47 7.26 13.87 10.76
N CYS A 48 5.99 14.01 10.38
CA CYS A 48 4.97 14.64 11.21
C CYS A 48 3.99 13.64 11.78
N LEU A 49 3.86 12.46 11.15
CA LEU A 49 2.77 11.54 11.43
C LEU A 49 3.32 10.14 11.68
N THR A 50 3.00 9.58 12.83
CA THR A 50 3.38 8.23 13.20
C THR A 50 2.12 7.39 13.42
N PHE A 51 2.05 6.25 12.74
CA PHE A 51 1.01 5.27 12.96
C PHE A 51 1.49 4.24 13.97
N TYR A 52 0.71 4.07 15.02
CA TYR A 52 0.94 3.09 16.07
C TYR A 52 -0.12 2.01 16.02
N ARG A 53 0.30 0.78 16.21
CA ARG A 53 -0.61 -0.35 16.26
C ARG A 53 -1.55 -0.26 17.47
N GLY A 54 -2.85 -0.46 17.22
CA GLY A 54 -3.90 -0.46 18.23
C GLY A 54 -4.28 0.91 18.76
N LYS A 55 -3.67 1.97 18.24
CA LYS A 55 -3.98 3.34 18.60
C LYS A 55 -4.30 4.20 17.39
N ARG A 56 -4.96 5.32 17.68
CA ARG A 56 -5.24 6.32 16.67
C ARG A 56 -3.93 6.91 16.16
N TYR A 57 -3.98 7.30 14.93
CA TYR A 57 -3.02 8.14 14.29
C TYR A 57 -2.71 9.40 15.12
N CYS A 58 -1.44 9.71 15.32
CA CYS A 58 -1.01 10.85 16.11
C CYS A 58 0.18 11.55 15.47
N TYR A 59 0.36 12.81 15.82
CA TYR A 59 1.54 13.57 15.43
C TYR A 59 2.77 13.10 16.22
N ALA A 60 3.95 13.16 15.60
CA ALA A 60 5.20 12.74 16.23
C ALA A 60 5.50 13.47 17.55
N ASP A 61 4.94 14.67 17.71
CA ASP A 61 5.13 15.53 18.90
C ASP A 61 4.08 15.25 20.00
N ASP A 62 3.14 14.34 19.76
CA ASP A 62 2.15 14.00 20.76
C ASP A 62 2.74 13.03 21.78
N HIS A 63 3.13 13.58 22.95
CA HIS A 63 3.74 12.86 24.07
C HIS A 63 2.79 11.88 24.79
N THR A 64 1.60 11.63 24.24
CA THR A 64 0.60 10.71 24.82
C THR A 64 0.94 9.23 24.59
N HIS A 65 2.08 8.91 23.97
CA HIS A 65 2.50 7.54 23.70
C HIS A 65 3.11 6.87 24.91
N ASN A 66 2.69 5.63 25.14
CA ASN A 66 3.35 4.76 26.09
C ASN A 66 4.63 4.16 25.46
N ALA A 67 5.65 3.93 26.28
CA ALA A 67 6.91 3.29 25.84
C ALA A 67 6.72 1.90 25.19
N PHE A 68 5.53 1.32 25.28
CA PHE A 68 5.17 0.00 24.73
C PHE A 68 4.44 0.08 23.39
N ASP A 69 4.19 1.29 22.86
CA ASP A 69 3.49 1.45 21.59
C ASP A 69 4.41 1.07 20.43
N ILE A 70 3.95 0.13 19.59
CA ILE A 70 4.70 -0.34 18.44
C ILE A 70 4.52 0.64 17.29
N THR A 71 5.58 1.34 16.91
CA THR A 71 5.57 2.19 15.71
C THR A 71 5.51 1.32 14.45
N CYS A 72 4.63 1.71 13.53
CA CYS A 72 4.44 1.04 12.25
C CYS A 72 5.16 1.72 11.08
N ASN A 73 5.66 2.94 11.29
CA ASN A 73 6.35 3.69 10.25
C ASN A 73 7.66 2.99 9.84
N GLY A 74 7.84 2.80 8.54
CA GLY A 74 9.03 2.16 8.00
C GLY A 74 8.98 0.62 8.01
N THR A 75 7.82 0.03 8.28
CA THR A 75 7.64 -1.43 8.36
C THR A 75 6.47 -1.91 7.51
N ILE A 76 6.38 -3.23 7.30
CA ILE A 76 5.21 -3.86 6.68
C ILE A 76 4.23 -4.23 7.80
N ILE A 77 3.07 -3.56 7.79
CA ILE A 77 2.07 -3.62 8.86
C ILE A 77 1.03 -4.70 8.68
N GLY A 78 0.90 -5.23 7.46
CA GLY A 78 -0.14 -6.19 7.15
C GLY A 78 -0.19 -6.57 5.68
N GLU A 79 -1.22 -7.31 5.34
CA GLU A 79 -1.51 -7.78 3.99
C GLU A 79 -3.02 -7.72 3.70
N PHE A 80 -3.37 -7.67 2.42
CA PHE A 80 -4.74 -7.81 1.95
C PHE A 80 -4.79 -8.52 0.59
N VAL A 81 -5.96 -8.93 0.18
CA VAL A 81 -6.23 -9.42 -1.18
C VAL A 81 -6.85 -8.27 -1.97
N CYS A 82 -6.23 -7.88 -3.08
CA CYS A 82 -6.88 -7.03 -4.06
C CYS A 82 -7.78 -7.92 -4.92
N ASP A 83 -9.08 -7.90 -4.66
CA ASP A 83 -10.07 -8.77 -5.32
C ASP A 83 -10.67 -8.13 -6.59
N SER A 84 -10.59 -6.81 -6.71
CA SER A 84 -10.98 -6.06 -7.90
C SER A 84 -10.20 -4.75 -8.04
N ILE A 85 -10.18 -4.18 -9.25
CA ILE A 85 -9.61 -2.87 -9.53
C ILE A 85 -10.58 -2.11 -10.41
N ASP A 86 -11.05 -0.97 -9.91
CA ASP A 86 -11.83 0.00 -10.68
C ASP A 86 -10.90 0.92 -11.45
N THR A 87 -11.39 1.41 -12.58
CA THR A 87 -10.67 2.37 -13.42
C THR A 87 -11.49 3.65 -13.49
N TYR A 88 -10.88 4.77 -13.13
CA TYR A 88 -11.47 6.11 -13.19
C TYR A 88 -10.74 6.90 -14.28
N ASP A 89 -11.44 7.17 -15.37
CA ASP A 89 -10.99 8.02 -16.46
C ASP A 89 -11.30 9.50 -16.18
N ASP A 90 -10.88 10.39 -17.10
CA ASP A 90 -11.06 11.82 -16.94
C ASP A 90 -12.54 12.22 -16.82
N ASP A 91 -13.42 11.58 -17.58
CA ASP A 91 -14.85 11.86 -17.56
C ASP A 91 -15.46 11.48 -16.22
N THR A 92 -15.09 10.32 -15.69
CA THR A 92 -15.48 9.86 -14.35
C THR A 92 -14.95 10.79 -13.26
N ILE A 93 -13.67 11.18 -13.34
CA ILE A 93 -13.03 12.06 -12.37
C ILE A 93 -13.65 13.46 -12.41
N PHE A 94 -13.98 13.97 -13.61
CA PHE A 94 -14.63 15.25 -13.79
C PHE A 94 -16.07 15.28 -13.27
N SER A 95 -16.80 14.17 -13.40
CA SER A 95 -18.19 14.05 -12.94
C SER A 95 -18.32 14.20 -11.43
N PHE A 96 -17.28 13.88 -10.66
CA PHE A 96 -17.23 14.10 -9.21
C PHE A 96 -17.21 15.60 -8.81
N ARG A 97 -17.16 16.53 -9.76
CA ARG A 97 -17.09 17.99 -9.53
C ARG A 97 -18.43 18.70 -9.59
N HIS A 98 -19.43 18.13 -10.26
CA HIS A 98 -20.71 18.80 -10.51
C HIS A 98 -21.81 18.38 -9.54
N GLU A 99 -22.83 19.26 -9.38
CA GLU A 99 -23.97 19.08 -8.47
C GLU A 99 -24.85 17.83 -8.75
N ASP A 100 -24.63 17.15 -9.89
CA ASP A 100 -25.16 15.82 -10.17
C ASP A 100 -24.48 14.69 -9.39
N TYR A 101 -23.68 15.06 -8.42
CA TYR A 101 -22.93 14.27 -7.46
C TYR A 101 -23.70 13.10 -6.85
N ALA A 102 -25.00 13.25 -6.62
CA ALA A 102 -25.86 12.22 -6.07
C ALA A 102 -26.12 11.02 -6.99
N ARG A 103 -25.68 11.06 -8.23
CA ARG A 103 -25.88 9.97 -9.23
C ARG A 103 -24.70 9.03 -9.41
N TRP A 104 -23.46 9.47 -9.08
CA TRP A 104 -22.26 8.70 -9.29
C TRP A 104 -21.61 8.39 -7.94
N ASN A 105 -21.93 7.24 -7.42
CA ASN A 105 -21.31 6.53 -6.29
C ASN A 105 -20.38 7.35 -5.37
N ASP A 106 -20.92 8.22 -4.52
CA ASP A 106 -20.27 8.72 -3.30
C ASP A 106 -19.61 7.57 -2.52
N PHE A 107 -20.13 6.36 -2.73
CA PHE A 107 -19.68 5.14 -2.09
C PHE A 107 -18.21 4.81 -2.33
N ASP A 108 -17.68 5.04 -3.53
CA ASP A 108 -16.27 4.71 -3.83
C ASP A 108 -15.31 5.75 -3.26
N LEU A 109 -15.66 7.02 -3.28
CA LEU A 109 -14.86 8.08 -2.64
C LEU A 109 -14.89 7.97 -1.12
N ASP A 110 -16.03 7.62 -0.54
CA ASP A 110 -16.17 7.34 0.89
C ASP A 110 -15.32 6.12 1.27
N ARG A 111 -15.38 5.05 0.49
CA ARG A 111 -14.57 3.84 0.69
C ARG A 111 -13.08 4.12 0.50
N ALA A 112 -12.71 5.06 -0.36
CA ALA A 112 -11.36 5.53 -0.54
C ALA A 112 -10.92 6.54 0.53
N CYS A 113 -11.87 7.07 1.33
CA CYS A 113 -11.65 8.15 2.31
C CYS A 113 -11.01 9.39 1.67
N ILE A 114 -11.40 9.73 0.45
CA ILE A 114 -10.83 10.85 -0.31
C ILE A 114 -11.95 11.82 -0.66
N HIS A 115 -11.74 13.11 -0.36
CA HIS A 115 -12.63 14.16 -0.81
C HIS A 115 -12.50 14.33 -2.34
N PRO A 116 -13.60 14.60 -3.08
CA PRO A 116 -13.62 14.74 -4.55
C PRO A 116 -12.55 15.67 -5.09
N GLU A 117 -12.40 16.83 -4.48
CA GLU A 117 -11.40 17.81 -4.87
C GLU A 117 -9.97 17.26 -4.78
N ASN A 118 -9.67 16.52 -3.71
CA ASN A 118 -8.38 15.86 -3.54
C ASN A 118 -8.19 14.70 -4.53
N PHE A 119 -9.24 13.99 -4.88
CA PHE A 119 -9.22 12.93 -5.86
C PHE A 119 -8.84 13.48 -7.23
N GLN A 120 -9.48 14.58 -7.64
CA GLN A 120 -9.20 15.26 -8.90
C GLN A 120 -7.79 15.87 -8.94
N ASN A 121 -7.38 16.56 -7.87
CA ASN A 121 -6.02 17.11 -7.77
C ASN A 121 -4.96 16.00 -7.80
N TYR A 122 -5.28 14.82 -7.29
CA TYR A 122 -4.39 13.67 -7.34
C TYR A 122 -4.30 13.07 -8.75
N SER A 123 -5.38 13.08 -9.54
CA SER A 123 -5.36 12.55 -10.92
C SER A 123 -4.40 13.34 -11.80
N ASP A 124 -4.42 14.69 -11.68
CA ASP A 124 -3.59 15.59 -12.50
C ASP A 124 -3.73 15.30 -14.01
N GLY A 125 -4.99 14.99 -14.44
CA GLY A 125 -5.33 14.61 -15.81
C GLY A 125 -4.91 13.18 -16.20
N GLU A 126 -4.52 12.34 -15.25
CA GLU A 126 -4.21 10.94 -15.49
C GLU A 126 -5.30 10.03 -14.94
N TRP A 127 -5.45 8.86 -15.52
CA TRP A 127 -6.35 7.82 -15.01
C TRP A 127 -5.95 7.39 -13.61
N LEU A 128 -6.95 7.07 -12.79
CA LEU A 128 -6.76 6.52 -11.47
C LEU A 128 -7.33 5.10 -11.38
N TYR A 129 -6.79 4.34 -10.45
CA TYR A 129 -7.15 2.94 -10.22
C TYR A 129 -7.50 2.74 -8.75
N GLY A 130 -8.73 2.30 -8.48
CA GLY A 130 -9.19 1.94 -7.14
C GLY A 130 -8.93 0.46 -6.87
N TRP A 131 -7.97 0.15 -6.00
CA TRP A 131 -7.66 -1.23 -5.61
C TRP A 131 -8.51 -1.60 -4.41
N HIS A 132 -9.41 -2.54 -4.57
CA HIS A 132 -10.27 -2.99 -3.47
C HIS A 132 -9.48 -3.81 -2.46
N ILE A 133 -9.76 -3.59 -1.19
CA ILE A 133 -9.10 -4.22 -0.05
C ILE A 133 -10.04 -5.26 0.53
N ALA A 134 -9.76 -6.53 0.26
CA ALA A 134 -10.46 -7.67 0.84
C ALA A 134 -9.50 -8.47 1.74
N ASP A 135 -10.03 -9.31 2.62
CA ASP A 135 -9.27 -10.20 3.49
C ASP A 135 -8.10 -9.51 4.21
N LEU A 136 -8.34 -8.30 4.70
CA LEU A 136 -7.34 -7.49 5.39
C LEU A 136 -6.85 -8.19 6.66
N LYS A 137 -5.54 -8.31 6.78
CA LYS A 137 -4.86 -8.82 7.97
C LYS A 137 -3.78 -7.85 8.43
N ILE A 138 -3.99 -7.21 9.56
CA ILE A 138 -2.96 -6.39 10.22
C ILE A 138 -2.15 -7.30 11.15
N TYR A 139 -0.82 -7.25 11.01
CA TYR A 139 0.08 -8.12 11.76
C TYR A 139 0.18 -7.69 13.23
N ASP A 140 0.27 -8.68 14.10
CA ASP A 140 0.52 -8.44 15.52
C ASP A 140 1.88 -7.80 15.77
N LYS A 141 2.85 -8.20 15.00
CA LYS A 141 4.19 -7.62 14.96
C LYS A 141 4.50 -7.21 13.54
N PRO A 142 4.73 -5.91 13.28
CA PRO A 142 5.13 -5.44 11.96
C PRO A 142 6.42 -6.14 11.50
N ARG A 143 6.52 -6.37 10.20
CA ARG A 143 7.67 -7.03 9.58
C ARG A 143 8.62 -6.01 8.97
N GLU A 144 9.89 -6.37 8.90
CA GLU A 144 10.87 -5.50 8.30
C GLU A 144 10.87 -5.63 6.76
N LEU A 145 11.08 -4.49 6.08
CA LEU A 145 11.15 -4.43 4.63
C LEU A 145 12.17 -5.41 4.04
N ARG A 146 13.30 -5.58 4.71
CA ARG A 146 14.39 -6.50 4.30
C ARG A 146 14.02 -7.98 4.35
N GLU A 147 12.88 -8.36 4.93
CA GLU A 147 12.39 -9.74 4.91
C GLU A 147 11.76 -10.12 3.57
N PHE A 148 11.43 -9.12 2.77
CA PHE A 148 10.76 -9.32 1.49
C PHE A 148 11.76 -9.36 0.35
N LYS A 149 11.53 -10.29 -0.58
CA LYS A 149 12.34 -10.44 -1.78
C LYS A 149 11.67 -9.75 -2.96
N LYS A 150 12.48 -9.03 -3.72
CA LYS A 150 12.07 -8.52 -5.03
C LYS A 150 11.95 -9.69 -6.00
N ILE A 151 11.02 -9.59 -6.92
CA ILE A 151 11.04 -10.44 -8.11
C ILE A 151 12.12 -9.84 -9.02
N ASN A 152 13.30 -10.40 -8.95
CA ASN A 152 14.43 -10.01 -9.79
C ASN A 152 14.62 -11.07 -10.88
N ARG A 153 14.37 -10.69 -12.14
CA ARG A 153 14.51 -11.57 -13.29
C ARG A 153 15.97 -11.92 -13.62
N ASP A 154 16.91 -11.13 -13.10
CA ASP A 154 18.33 -11.23 -13.44
C ASP A 154 19.14 -12.03 -12.41
N CYS A 155 18.48 -12.58 -11.38
CA CYS A 155 19.13 -13.38 -10.36
C CYS A 155 18.88 -14.87 -10.58
N PHE A 156 19.90 -15.60 -11.06
CA PHE A 156 19.85 -17.04 -11.28
C PHE A 156 19.43 -17.83 -10.02
N TYR A 157 19.92 -17.43 -8.84
CA TYR A 157 19.58 -18.11 -7.58
C TYR A 157 18.15 -17.79 -7.11
N ALA A 158 17.59 -16.64 -7.46
CA ALA A 158 16.22 -16.30 -7.16
C ALA A 158 15.25 -17.17 -7.97
N ASP A 159 15.54 -17.42 -9.24
CA ASP A 159 14.75 -18.29 -10.11
C ASP A 159 14.69 -19.74 -9.61
N LEU A 160 15.77 -20.20 -8.97
CA LEU A 160 15.86 -21.52 -8.34
C LEU A 160 15.29 -21.56 -6.91
N GLY A 161 14.75 -20.46 -6.38
CA GLY A 161 14.29 -20.38 -5.00
C GLY A 161 15.40 -20.43 -3.94
N LEU A 162 16.67 -20.30 -4.34
CA LEU A 162 17.85 -20.42 -3.50
C LEU A 162 18.40 -19.07 -3.00
N ALA A 163 17.73 -17.96 -3.31
CA ALA A 163 18.16 -16.63 -2.89
C ALA A 163 18.21 -16.52 -1.36
N LYS A 164 19.40 -16.17 -0.83
CA LYS A 164 19.63 -16.02 0.62
C LYS A 164 20.11 -14.59 0.92
N ARG A 165 19.71 -14.07 2.08
CA ARG A 165 20.08 -12.72 2.52
C ARG A 165 21.61 -12.51 2.62
N ASP A 166 22.33 -13.52 3.06
CA ASP A 166 23.78 -13.46 3.28
C ASP A 166 24.60 -13.91 2.06
N CYS A 167 23.94 -14.29 0.97
CA CYS A 167 24.61 -14.62 -0.27
C CYS A 167 25.20 -13.35 -0.89
N PRO A 168 26.51 -13.30 -1.20
CA PRO A 168 27.14 -12.15 -1.85
C PRO A 168 26.48 -11.79 -3.19
N ASP A 169 26.09 -12.78 -3.98
CA ASP A 169 25.44 -12.58 -5.27
C ASP A 169 24.02 -12.01 -5.09
N CYS A 170 23.28 -12.45 -4.07
CA CYS A 170 21.97 -11.92 -3.75
C CYS A 170 22.03 -10.48 -3.23
N LYS A 171 23.08 -10.10 -2.51
CA LYS A 171 23.33 -8.71 -2.11
C LYS A 171 23.64 -7.85 -3.33
N ASN A 172 24.53 -8.30 -4.20
CA ASN A 172 24.94 -7.58 -5.40
C ASN A 172 23.82 -7.47 -6.44
N SER A 173 22.97 -8.49 -6.56
CA SER A 173 21.82 -8.49 -7.47
C SER A 173 20.60 -7.72 -6.94
N GLY A 174 20.64 -7.20 -5.70
CA GLY A 174 19.55 -6.44 -5.12
C GLY A 174 18.28 -7.24 -4.88
N CYS A 175 18.40 -8.55 -4.56
CA CYS A 175 17.26 -9.45 -4.32
C CYS A 175 16.40 -9.05 -3.13
N PHE A 176 16.94 -8.31 -2.17
CA PHE A 176 16.23 -7.81 -1.00
C PHE A 176 16.05 -6.29 -1.06
N PHE A 177 15.06 -5.81 -0.32
CA PHE A 177 14.80 -4.38 -0.26
C PHE A 177 15.75 -3.67 0.71
N GLU A 178 16.44 -2.66 0.23
CA GLU A 178 17.13 -1.66 1.05
C GLU A 178 16.27 -0.42 1.26
N ARG A 179 15.43 -0.11 0.26
CA ARG A 179 14.50 1.02 0.28
C ARG A 179 13.12 0.57 -0.21
N PRO A 180 12.04 1.15 0.34
CA PRO A 180 10.70 0.83 -0.14
C PRO A 180 10.49 1.31 -1.58
N PRO A 181 9.53 0.73 -2.31
CA PRO A 181 9.12 1.26 -3.60
C PRO A 181 8.50 2.65 -3.42
N GLN A 182 8.61 3.51 -4.41
CA GLN A 182 8.00 4.84 -4.39
C GLN A 182 6.47 4.75 -4.37
N SER A 183 5.88 3.80 -5.08
CA SER A 183 4.46 3.52 -5.12
C SER A 183 4.19 2.05 -4.77
N TRP A 184 4.52 1.14 -5.68
CA TRP A 184 4.41 -0.30 -5.48
C TRP A 184 5.40 -1.06 -6.36
N CYS A 185 5.64 -2.33 -6.05
CA CYS A 185 6.45 -3.23 -6.87
C CYS A 185 6.04 -4.68 -6.65
N TYR A 186 6.53 -5.58 -7.51
CA TYR A 186 6.34 -7.01 -7.34
C TYR A 186 7.29 -7.60 -6.31
N VAL A 187 6.75 -8.52 -5.51
CA VAL A 187 7.50 -9.30 -4.52
C VAL A 187 7.12 -10.77 -4.60
N GLU A 188 7.98 -11.65 -4.06
CA GLU A 188 7.61 -13.03 -3.82
C GLU A 188 6.56 -13.11 -2.73
N VAL A 189 5.62 -14.07 -2.85
CA VAL A 189 4.69 -14.38 -1.76
C VAL A 189 5.49 -15.01 -0.62
N THR A 190 5.35 -14.47 0.58
CA THR A 190 6.01 -14.96 1.80
C THR A 190 4.99 -15.48 2.80
#